data_d2caffa2f799538e227ea4e917ed924c
#
_entry.id   d2caffa2f799538e227ea4e917ed924c
#
_cell.length_a   1.000
_cell.length_b   1.000
_cell.length_c   1.000
_cell.angle_alpha   90.00
_cell.angle_beta   90.00
_cell.angle_gamma   90.00
#
_symmetry.space_group_name_H-M   'P 1'
#
loop_
_entity.id
_entity.type
_entity.pdbx_description
1 polymer ?
#
loop_
_entity_poly.entity_id
_entity_poly.type
_entity_poly.pdbx_seq_one_letter_code
_entity_poly.pdbx_strand_id
1 'polypeptide(L)'
;MNNNYTIYTDGGARGNPGPAATGAVVYDASGKEQGHFSTYLGVATNNQAEYQALILGLGRLQKLINDEHKLGDILVTVLMDSELIVRQLKGEYRVKNKELKPLFAKAEELVGKFGRVTFRHIPREQNAVADALVNKTLDKETK
;
A
#
# COMPACT_ATOMS: atom_id res chain seq x y z
N MET A 1 10.47 -7.94 21.89
CA MET A 1 9.30 -7.92 21.03
C MET A 1 9.52 -7.03 19.83
N ASN A 2 9.31 -7.58 18.66
CA ASN A 2 9.50 -6.85 17.43
C ASN A 2 8.26 -6.05 17.08
N ASN A 3 8.38 -4.73 17.14
CA ASN A 3 7.30 -3.81 16.78
C ASN A 3 7.49 -3.21 15.38
N ASN A 4 8.46 -3.73 14.61
CA ASN A 4 8.78 -3.20 13.29
C ASN A 4 8.18 -4.10 12.20
N TYR A 5 7.52 -3.48 11.26
CA TYR A 5 6.95 -4.17 10.08
C TYR A 5 7.34 -3.43 8.82
N THR A 6 7.45 -4.19 7.74
CA THR A 6 7.73 -3.64 6.41
C THR A 6 6.61 -4.08 5.48
N ILE A 7 6.06 -3.14 4.73
CA ILE A 7 5.01 -3.42 3.76
C ILE A 7 5.48 -2.97 2.39
N TYR A 8 5.44 -3.88 1.42
CA TYR A 8 5.63 -3.54 0.01
C TYR A 8 4.24 -3.41 -0.59
N THR A 9 3.97 -2.32 -1.28
CA THR A 9 2.68 -2.11 -1.94
C THR A 9 2.88 -1.74 -3.40
N ASP A 10 1.93 -2.15 -4.24
CA ASP A 10 1.89 -1.80 -5.64
C ASP A 10 0.44 -1.73 -6.09
N GLY A 11 0.16 -0.82 -6.99
CA GLY A 11 -1.14 -0.70 -7.62
C GLY A 11 -0.96 -0.41 -9.10
N GLY A 12 -1.80 -0.98 -9.93
CA GLY A 12 -1.68 -0.76 -11.35
C GLY A 12 -2.99 -0.95 -12.10
N ALA A 13 -3.07 -0.33 -13.26
CA ALA A 13 -4.21 -0.42 -14.16
C ALA A 13 -3.72 -0.80 -15.55
N ARG A 14 -4.46 -1.65 -16.22
CA ARG A 14 -4.23 -1.98 -17.65
C ARG A 14 -5.04 -1.01 -18.49
N GLY A 15 -4.38 0.08 -18.91
CA GLY A 15 -5.02 1.30 -19.36
C GLY A 15 -5.16 2.27 -18.20
N ASN A 16 -5.14 3.56 -18.44
CA ASN A 16 -5.15 4.56 -17.38
C ASN A 16 -6.19 5.64 -17.67
N PRO A 17 -7.48 5.44 -17.29
CA PRO A 17 -7.99 4.36 -16.44
C PRO A 17 -8.22 3.04 -17.18
N GLY A 18 -8.32 1.97 -16.44
CA GLY A 18 -8.60 0.64 -16.93
C GLY A 18 -8.75 -0.35 -15.81
N PRO A 19 -8.90 -1.65 -16.11
CA PRO A 19 -8.95 -2.67 -15.06
C PRO A 19 -7.73 -2.55 -14.15
N ALA A 20 -7.98 -2.44 -12.86
CA ALA A 20 -6.95 -2.13 -11.87
C ALA A 20 -6.97 -3.09 -10.69
N ALA A 21 -5.81 -3.26 -10.07
CA ALA A 21 -5.68 -4.14 -8.91
C ALA A 21 -4.58 -3.63 -7.98
N THR A 22 -4.60 -4.17 -6.77
CA THR A 22 -3.64 -3.84 -5.72
C THR A 22 -2.80 -5.06 -5.37
N GLY A 23 -1.65 -4.83 -4.77
CA GLY A 23 -0.82 -5.86 -4.16
C GLY A 23 -0.15 -5.31 -2.93
N ALA A 24 -0.12 -6.10 -1.86
CA ALA A 24 0.54 -5.74 -0.62
C ALA A 24 1.14 -6.98 0.04
N VAL A 25 2.36 -6.86 0.54
CA VAL A 25 3.04 -7.95 1.27
C VAL A 25 3.57 -7.37 2.56
N VAL A 26 3.28 -8.06 3.67
CA VAL A 26 3.67 -7.63 5.01
C VAL A 26 4.75 -8.56 5.55
N TYR A 27 5.85 -7.97 6.02
CA TYR A 27 6.94 -8.70 6.66
C TYR A 27 7.14 -8.18 8.08
N ASP A 28 7.52 -9.09 9.01
CA ASP A 28 7.91 -8.67 10.34
C ASP A 28 9.39 -8.23 10.36
N ALA A 29 9.90 -7.85 11.53
CA ALA A 29 11.25 -7.34 11.66
C ALA A 29 12.33 -8.38 11.35
N SER A 30 11.99 -9.67 11.42
CA SER A 30 12.92 -10.75 11.07
C SER A 30 12.93 -11.06 9.57
N GLY A 31 12.07 -10.38 8.80
CA GLY A 31 11.93 -10.62 7.37
C GLY A 31 10.97 -11.75 7.02
N LYS A 32 10.24 -12.27 8.01
CA LYS A 32 9.27 -13.33 7.78
C LYS A 32 7.97 -12.74 7.26
N GLU A 33 7.44 -13.31 6.18
CA GLU A 33 6.18 -12.87 5.61
C GLU A 33 5.03 -13.16 6.56
N GLN A 34 4.24 -12.14 6.86
CA GLN A 34 3.05 -12.26 7.69
C GLN A 34 1.77 -12.36 6.87
N GLY A 35 1.83 -12.01 5.60
CA GLY A 35 0.72 -12.14 4.68
C GLY A 35 0.94 -11.39 3.39
N HIS A 36 0.19 -11.80 2.37
CA HIS A 36 0.16 -11.09 1.10
C HIS A 36 -1.30 -10.96 0.67
N PHE A 37 -1.63 -9.83 0.07
CA PHE A 37 -3.02 -9.45 -0.19
C PHE A 37 -3.14 -8.78 -1.56
N SER A 38 -4.28 -8.97 -2.21
CA SER A 38 -4.56 -8.36 -3.49
C SER A 38 -6.06 -8.14 -3.61
N THR A 39 -6.45 -7.08 -4.32
CA THR A 39 -7.85 -6.77 -4.56
C THR A 39 -8.02 -6.28 -5.99
N TYR A 40 -9.04 -6.79 -6.67
CA TYR A 40 -9.45 -6.25 -7.95
C TYR A 40 -10.33 -5.02 -7.71
N LEU A 41 -10.03 -3.92 -8.40
CA LEU A 41 -10.72 -2.64 -8.17
C LEU A 41 -11.77 -2.30 -9.23
N GLY A 42 -11.87 -3.10 -10.31
CA GLY A 42 -12.61 -2.68 -11.49
C GLY A 42 -11.82 -1.61 -12.24
N VAL A 43 -12.49 -0.64 -12.81
CA VAL A 43 -11.83 0.43 -13.57
C VAL A 43 -11.35 1.52 -12.62
N ALA A 44 -10.06 1.81 -12.66
CA ALA A 44 -9.44 2.88 -11.86
C ALA A 44 -8.17 3.36 -12.56
N THR A 45 -7.61 4.46 -12.07
CA THR A 45 -6.31 4.96 -12.55
C THR A 45 -5.17 4.29 -11.80
N ASN A 46 -3.96 4.38 -12.34
CA ASN A 46 -2.76 3.88 -11.67
C ASN A 46 -2.62 4.51 -10.28
N ASN A 47 -2.81 5.83 -10.15
CA ASN A 47 -2.66 6.51 -8.87
C ASN A 47 -3.71 6.09 -7.85
N GLN A 48 -4.96 5.88 -8.29
CA GLN A 48 -6.00 5.34 -7.41
C GLN A 48 -5.63 3.96 -6.91
N ALA A 49 -5.12 3.10 -7.79
CA ALA A 49 -4.70 1.74 -7.42
C ALA A 49 -3.55 1.78 -6.42
N GLU A 50 -2.60 2.68 -6.58
CA GLU A 50 -1.48 2.83 -5.64
C GLU A 50 -1.96 3.21 -4.24
N TYR A 51 -2.86 4.19 -4.13
CA TYR A 51 -3.44 4.55 -2.83
C TYR A 51 -4.25 3.41 -2.22
N GLN A 52 -5.03 2.70 -3.04
CA GLN A 52 -5.81 1.56 -2.56
C GLN A 52 -4.91 0.43 -2.06
N ALA A 53 -3.76 0.23 -2.68
CA ALA A 53 -2.80 -0.78 -2.23
C ALA A 53 -2.24 -0.42 -0.85
N LEU A 54 -1.93 0.84 -0.63
CA LEU A 54 -1.47 1.32 0.68
C LEU A 54 -2.53 1.12 1.74
N ILE A 55 -3.77 1.49 1.44
CA ILE A 55 -4.91 1.32 2.34
C ILE A 55 -5.09 -0.16 2.68
N LEU A 56 -5.01 -1.02 1.68
CA LEU A 56 -5.09 -2.47 1.87
C LEU A 56 -3.98 -2.96 2.81
N GLY A 57 -2.74 -2.59 2.54
CA GLY A 57 -1.59 -3.05 3.33
C GLY A 57 -1.67 -2.62 4.79
N LEU A 58 -1.94 -1.34 5.04
CA LEU A 58 -2.05 -0.82 6.41
C LEU A 58 -3.25 -1.41 7.13
N GLY A 59 -4.38 -1.54 6.45
CA GLY A 59 -5.59 -2.12 7.03
C GLY A 59 -5.40 -3.59 7.40
N ARG A 60 -4.70 -4.34 6.57
CA ARG A 60 -4.41 -5.75 6.86
C ARG A 60 -3.42 -5.91 8.00
N LEU A 61 -2.41 -5.04 8.07
CA LEU A 61 -1.47 -5.04 9.19
C LEU A 61 -2.21 -4.78 10.51
N GLN A 62 -3.13 -3.82 10.50
CA GLN A 62 -3.95 -3.54 11.68
C GLN A 62 -4.68 -4.79 12.16
N LYS A 63 -5.27 -5.54 11.23
CA LYS A 63 -5.98 -6.78 11.55
C LYS A 63 -5.05 -7.89 12.03
N LEU A 64 -3.87 -7.99 11.47
CA LEU A 64 -2.87 -8.99 11.87
C LEU A 64 -2.43 -8.79 13.31
N ILE A 65 -2.26 -7.54 13.72
CA ILE A 65 -1.86 -7.21 15.10
C ILE A 65 -3.01 -7.44 16.05
N ASN A 66 -4.24 -7.14 15.63
CA ASN A 66 -5.48 -7.39 16.37
C ASN A 66 -5.46 -6.93 17.84
N ASP A 67 -4.76 -5.84 18.10
CA ASP A 67 -4.69 -5.25 19.43
C ASP A 67 -4.46 -3.74 19.28
N GLU A 68 -5.52 -2.97 19.44
CA GLU A 68 -5.48 -1.53 19.25
C GLU A 68 -4.52 -0.83 20.21
N HIS A 69 -4.31 -1.40 21.39
CA HIS A 69 -3.41 -0.83 22.37
C HIS A 69 -1.94 -0.92 21.94
N LYS A 70 -1.62 -1.89 21.08
CA LYS A 70 -0.26 -2.08 20.58
C LYS A 70 0.03 -1.26 19.34
N LEU A 71 -1.00 -0.81 18.60
CA LEU A 71 -0.79 -0.11 17.32
C LEU A 71 0.07 1.14 17.49
N GLY A 72 -0.12 1.88 18.56
CA GLY A 72 0.66 3.09 18.83
C GLY A 72 2.14 2.86 19.05
N ASP A 73 2.55 1.62 19.29
CA ASP A 73 3.96 1.24 19.46
C ASP A 73 4.55 0.60 18.19
N ILE A 74 3.73 0.41 17.16
CA ILE A 74 4.17 -0.25 15.92
C ILE A 74 4.82 0.77 14.99
N LEU A 75 5.99 0.40 14.47
CA LEU A 75 6.72 1.19 13.48
C LEU A 75 6.62 0.47 12.14
N VAL A 76 6.18 1.18 11.13
CA VAL A 76 5.95 0.61 9.80
C VAL A 76 6.80 1.34 8.77
N THR A 77 7.47 0.58 7.91
CA THR A 77 8.13 1.11 6.72
C THR A 77 7.34 0.63 5.51
N VAL A 78 6.84 1.56 4.71
CA VAL A 78 6.13 1.25 3.48
C VAL A 78 7.03 1.54 2.29
N LEU A 79 7.23 0.54 1.45
CA LEU A 79 8.07 0.65 0.26
C LEU A 79 7.19 0.64 -0.98
N MET A 80 7.33 1.66 -1.82
CA MET A 80 6.51 1.86 -3.02
C MET A 80 7.40 2.29 -4.18
N ASP A 81 6.99 1.93 -5.38
CA ASP A 81 7.73 2.33 -6.58
C ASP A 81 7.16 3.57 -7.29
N SER A 82 6.13 4.21 -6.71
CA SER A 82 5.59 5.48 -7.21
C SER A 82 6.20 6.65 -6.44
N GLU A 83 7.12 7.36 -7.06
CA GLU A 83 7.75 8.53 -6.45
C GLU A 83 6.71 9.60 -6.13
N LEU A 84 5.75 9.85 -7.03
CA LEU A 84 4.70 10.83 -6.81
C LEU A 84 3.92 10.55 -5.54
N ILE A 85 3.45 9.33 -5.37
CA ILE A 85 2.64 8.96 -4.21
C ILE A 85 3.46 9.07 -2.92
N VAL A 86 4.72 8.59 -2.95
CA VAL A 86 5.61 8.70 -1.78
C VAL A 86 5.80 10.17 -1.38
N ARG A 87 6.03 11.05 -2.34
CA ARG A 87 6.21 12.48 -2.04
C ARG A 87 4.93 13.13 -1.53
N GLN A 88 3.76 12.71 -2.02
CA GLN A 88 2.48 13.17 -1.49
C GLN A 88 2.29 12.73 -0.04
N LEU A 89 2.62 11.48 0.26
CA LEU A 89 2.49 10.93 1.62
C LEU A 89 3.46 11.58 2.60
N LYS A 90 4.64 11.99 2.13
CA LYS A 90 5.61 12.72 2.95
C LYS A 90 5.25 14.18 3.14
N GLY A 91 4.23 14.68 2.45
CA GLY A 91 3.84 16.09 2.52
C GLY A 91 4.67 17.01 1.63
N GLU A 92 5.54 16.45 0.78
CA GLU A 92 6.39 17.25 -0.14
C GLU A 92 5.60 17.74 -1.35
N TYR A 93 4.58 17.00 -1.77
CA TYR A 93 3.68 17.37 -2.86
C TYR A 93 2.25 17.40 -2.37
N ARG A 94 1.49 18.38 -2.83
CA ARG A 94 0.08 18.49 -2.48
C ARG A 94 -0.76 17.55 -3.35
N VAL A 95 -1.76 16.92 -2.76
CA VAL A 95 -2.75 16.13 -3.49
C VAL A 95 -3.82 17.09 -4.00
N LYS A 96 -3.83 17.34 -5.31
CA LYS A 96 -4.77 18.28 -5.94
C LYS A 96 -5.94 17.57 -6.63
N ASN A 97 -5.75 16.32 -7.02
CA ASN A 97 -6.75 15.55 -7.75
C ASN A 97 -7.93 15.21 -6.83
N LYS A 98 -9.14 15.56 -7.26
CA LYS A 98 -10.36 15.34 -6.46
C LYS A 98 -10.61 13.87 -6.14
N GLU A 99 -10.24 12.99 -7.06
CA GLU A 99 -10.47 11.56 -6.89
C GLU A 99 -9.47 10.91 -5.95
N LEU A 100 -8.29 11.52 -5.81
CA LEU A 100 -7.26 11.03 -4.90
C LEU A 100 -7.42 11.56 -3.47
N LYS A 101 -8.05 12.73 -3.30
CA LYS A 101 -8.20 13.34 -1.97
C LYS A 101 -8.86 12.42 -0.94
N PRO A 102 -10.00 11.75 -1.25
CA PRO A 102 -10.61 10.84 -0.28
C PRO A 102 -9.70 9.66 0.06
N LEU A 103 -8.95 9.16 -0.92
CA LEU A 103 -8.03 8.04 -0.71
C LEU A 103 -6.84 8.47 0.15
N PHE A 104 -6.32 9.66 -0.11
CA PHE A 104 -5.26 10.26 0.70
C PHE A 104 -5.72 10.42 2.16
N ALA A 105 -6.93 10.95 2.35
CA ALA A 105 -7.49 11.13 3.70
C ALA A 105 -7.64 9.80 4.43
N LYS A 106 -8.08 8.75 3.74
CA LYS A 106 -8.21 7.43 4.34
C LYS A 106 -6.84 6.84 4.69
N ALA A 107 -5.86 7.01 3.81
CA ALA A 107 -4.50 6.57 4.09
C ALA A 107 -3.92 7.28 5.32
N GLU A 108 -4.12 8.59 5.42
CA GLU A 108 -3.66 9.37 6.57
C GLU A 108 -4.33 8.92 7.88
N GLU A 109 -5.62 8.59 7.83
CA GLU A 109 -6.33 8.06 8.99
C GLU A 109 -5.70 6.76 9.48
N LEU A 110 -5.39 5.84 8.56
CA LEU A 110 -4.73 4.58 8.90
C LEU A 110 -3.31 4.81 9.43
N VAL A 111 -2.56 5.71 8.80
CA VAL A 111 -1.20 6.07 9.23
C VAL A 111 -1.22 6.55 10.68
N GLY A 112 -2.21 7.36 11.05
CA GLY A 112 -2.33 7.92 12.39
C GLY A 112 -2.57 6.89 13.49
N LYS A 113 -2.94 5.67 13.13
CA LYS A 113 -3.18 4.59 14.12
C LYS A 113 -1.90 3.93 14.60
N PHE A 114 -0.81 4.05 13.83
CA PHE A 114 0.47 3.43 14.16
C PHE A 114 1.39 4.43 14.86
N GLY A 115 2.42 3.92 15.52
CA GLY A 115 3.41 4.77 16.19
C GLY A 115 4.17 5.64 15.20
N ARG A 116 4.58 5.06 14.08
CA ARG A 116 5.23 5.79 12.98
C ARG A 116 5.08 4.98 11.69
N VAL A 117 4.78 5.68 10.61
CA VAL A 117 4.82 5.10 9.28
C VAL A 117 5.80 5.91 8.45
N THR A 118 6.84 5.24 7.94
CA THR A 118 7.85 5.84 7.07
C THR A 118 7.62 5.36 5.65
N PHE A 119 7.63 6.28 4.70
CA PHE A 119 7.44 5.97 3.29
C PHE A 119 8.76 6.08 2.56
N ARG A 120 9.08 5.08 1.74
CA ARG A 120 10.31 5.05 0.95
C ARG A 120 10.00 4.69 -0.49
N HIS A 121 10.59 5.44 -1.41
CA HIS A 121 10.55 5.12 -2.83
C HIS A 121 11.63 4.08 -3.15
N ILE A 122 11.24 3.01 -3.84
CA ILE A 122 12.18 1.98 -4.31
C ILE A 122 12.04 1.82 -5.82
N PRO A 123 13.09 1.34 -6.50
CA PRO A 123 12.97 0.99 -7.92
C PRO A 123 11.96 -0.12 -8.13
N ARG A 124 11.32 -0.11 -9.29
CA ARG A 124 10.28 -1.08 -9.63
C ARG A 124 10.75 -2.53 -9.51
N GLU A 125 11.98 -2.81 -9.93
CA GLU A 125 12.55 -4.16 -9.87
C GLU A 125 12.74 -4.67 -8.44
N GLN A 126 12.70 -3.80 -7.44
CA GLN A 126 12.75 -4.18 -6.03
C GLN A 126 11.35 -4.41 -5.45
N ASN A 127 10.31 -4.16 -6.23
CA ASN A 127 8.92 -4.32 -5.80
C ASN A 127 8.23 -5.49 -6.51
N ALA A 128 8.99 -6.49 -6.89
CA ALA A 128 8.54 -7.60 -7.73
C ALA A 128 7.40 -8.42 -7.13
N VAL A 129 7.43 -8.65 -5.81
CA VAL A 129 6.41 -9.48 -5.16
C VAL A 129 5.05 -8.79 -5.19
N ALA A 130 4.99 -7.51 -4.85
CA ALA A 130 3.74 -6.75 -4.88
C ALA A 130 3.25 -6.60 -6.33
N ASP A 131 4.16 -6.32 -7.27
CA ASP A 131 3.83 -6.23 -8.69
C ASP A 131 3.23 -7.55 -9.22
N ALA A 132 3.80 -8.68 -8.81
CA ALA A 132 3.30 -10.00 -9.23
C ALA A 132 1.88 -10.24 -8.73
N LEU A 133 1.54 -9.78 -7.52
CA LEU A 133 0.18 -9.89 -6.99
C LEU A 133 -0.81 -9.08 -7.82
N VAL A 134 -0.44 -7.86 -8.23
CA VAL A 134 -1.26 -7.02 -9.09
C VAL A 134 -1.53 -7.75 -10.41
N ASN A 135 -0.48 -8.22 -11.07
CA ASN A 135 -0.59 -8.88 -12.37
C ASN A 135 -1.38 -10.17 -12.31
N LYS A 136 -1.18 -10.97 -11.25
CA LYS A 136 -1.93 -12.21 -11.07
C LYS A 136 -3.43 -11.94 -10.95
N THR A 137 -3.81 -10.93 -10.18
CA THR A 137 -5.21 -10.56 -10.02
C THR A 137 -5.79 -10.04 -11.32
N LEU A 138 -5.06 -9.18 -12.04
CA LEU A 138 -5.52 -8.67 -13.33
C LEU A 138 -5.67 -9.78 -14.37
N ASP A 139 -4.72 -10.71 -14.43
CA ASP A 139 -4.81 -11.84 -15.34
C ASP A 139 -6.04 -12.69 -15.07
N LYS A 140 -6.35 -12.92 -13.80
CA LYS A 140 -7.51 -13.70 -13.39
C LYS A 140 -8.83 -13.00 -13.72
N GLU A 141 -8.91 -11.69 -13.48
CA GLU A 141 -10.16 -10.93 -13.59
C GLU A 141 -10.44 -10.43 -15.01
N THR A 142 -9.42 -10.34 -15.87
CA THR A 142 -9.57 -9.79 -17.24
C THR A 142 -9.47 -10.83 -18.33
N LYS A 143 -9.69 -12.08 -18.01
CA LYS A 143 -9.72 -13.15 -19.01
C LYS A 143 -10.90 -12.99 -19.97
#